data_f330117044e88105c730b2dc092996f7
#
_entry.id   f330117044e88105c730b2dc092996f7
#
_cell.length_a   1.000
_cell.length_b   1.000
_cell.length_c   1.000
_cell.angle_alpha   90.00
_cell.angle_beta   90.00
_cell.angle_gamma   90.00
#
_symmetry.space_group_name_H-M   'P 1'
#
loop_
_entity.id
_entity.type
_entity.pdbx_description
1 polymer ?
#
loop_
_entity_poly.entity_id
_entity_poly.type
_entity_poly.pdbx_seq_one_letter_code
_entity_poly.pdbx_strand_id
1 'polypeptide(L)'
;MATESHADRSVVPGIDRPAEVATRSRVPVGNILGRIGFIAILVGFTVLFVYPFIWMISASLKPGAEVFNGELIPNPVMTENYPELFNLTRMADWTINSTYVSILAAVTVTISSALVAFAFAYFRFPYRGQLFAVVLASMMLPGAVTMIPTFLIWDGLGWTNTHVPLWAGNLFASPFYIFLLRQFFLGLPRELFDAARVDGANYLRMWWSVALPLTRAALIVVGTCALPEW
;
A
#
# COMPACT_ATOMS: atom_id res chain seq x y z
N MET A 1 -37.12 -14.55 -78.05
CA MET A 1 -37.98 -13.64 -77.30
C MET A 1 -37.20 -13.25 -76.06
N ALA A 2 -36.29 -12.27 -76.21
CA ALA A 2 -36.30 -10.91 -75.72
C ALA A 2 -36.63 -10.91 -74.20
N THR A 3 -35.75 -10.45 -73.34
CA THR A 3 -35.45 -9.05 -73.10
C THR A 3 -34.20 -8.90 -72.22
N GLU A 4 -33.36 -7.98 -72.67
CA GLU A 4 -32.30 -7.35 -71.92
C GLU A 4 -32.83 -6.66 -70.66
N SER A 5 -32.05 -6.66 -69.57
CA SER A 5 -32.23 -5.68 -68.52
C SER A 5 -30.89 -5.10 -68.08
N HIS A 6 -30.81 -3.82 -68.25
CA HIS A 6 -29.72 -2.87 -67.97
C HIS A 6 -29.13 -3.01 -66.56
N ALA A 7 -27.82 -2.95 -66.56
CA ALA A 7 -27.04 -2.64 -65.38
C ALA A 7 -27.21 -1.15 -65.04
N ASP A 8 -27.84 -0.87 -63.90
CA ASP A 8 -27.84 0.43 -63.28
C ASP A 8 -26.66 0.53 -62.28
N ARG A 9 -25.66 1.30 -62.65
CA ARG A 9 -24.56 1.71 -61.78
C ARG A 9 -25.04 2.88 -60.92
N SER A 10 -25.58 2.59 -59.74
CA SER A 10 -25.83 3.64 -58.76
C SER A 10 -24.50 4.21 -58.21
N VAL A 11 -24.24 5.42 -58.58
CA VAL A 11 -23.19 6.31 -58.06
C VAL A 11 -23.38 6.46 -56.55
N VAL A 12 -22.35 6.09 -55.77
CA VAL A 12 -22.31 6.33 -54.33
C VAL A 12 -21.99 7.83 -54.14
N PRO A 13 -22.90 8.63 -53.53
CA PRO A 13 -22.62 10.03 -53.23
C PRO A 13 -21.51 10.11 -52.18
N GLY A 14 -20.54 11.02 -52.42
CA GLY A 14 -19.45 11.27 -51.48
C GLY A 14 -19.96 11.67 -50.08
N ILE A 15 -19.48 10.98 -49.11
CA ILE A 15 -19.67 11.35 -47.70
C ILE A 15 -18.82 12.59 -47.47
N ASP A 16 -19.42 13.77 -47.57
CA ASP A 16 -18.83 14.99 -47.01
C ASP A 16 -18.67 14.80 -45.50
N ARG A 17 -17.45 14.56 -45.05
CA ARG A 17 -17.13 14.65 -43.64
C ARG A 17 -17.28 16.10 -43.20
N PRO A 18 -18.20 16.43 -42.28
CA PRO A 18 -18.24 17.76 -41.72
C PRO A 18 -16.88 18.05 -41.10
N ALA A 19 -16.26 19.16 -41.51
CA ALA A 19 -15.05 19.66 -40.87
C ALA A 19 -15.33 19.81 -39.37
N GLU A 20 -14.61 19.02 -38.58
CA GLU A 20 -14.65 19.06 -37.11
C GLU A 20 -14.09 20.43 -36.71
N VAL A 21 -14.99 21.40 -36.55
CA VAL A 21 -14.70 22.70 -36.02
C VAL A 21 -14.24 22.48 -34.59
N ALA A 22 -12.92 22.50 -34.40
CA ALA A 22 -12.30 22.50 -33.07
C ALA A 22 -12.84 23.69 -32.29
N THR A 23 -13.95 23.50 -31.59
CA THR A 23 -14.46 24.46 -30.63
C THR A 23 -13.42 24.56 -29.50
N ARG A 24 -12.55 25.56 -29.57
CA ARG A 24 -11.75 26.02 -28.46
C ARG A 24 -12.72 26.36 -27.32
N SER A 25 -12.90 25.42 -26.39
CA SER A 25 -13.67 25.61 -25.18
C SER A 25 -13.02 26.76 -24.41
N ARG A 26 -13.62 27.93 -24.42
CA ARG A 26 -13.24 29.03 -23.53
C ARG A 26 -13.54 28.55 -22.12
N VAL A 27 -12.49 28.32 -21.31
CA VAL A 27 -12.64 28.00 -19.90
C VAL A 27 -13.39 29.14 -19.23
N PRO A 28 -14.59 28.95 -18.69
CA PRO A 28 -15.36 30.04 -18.10
C PRO A 28 -14.60 30.61 -16.89
N VAL A 29 -14.55 31.94 -16.79
CA VAL A 29 -13.80 32.69 -15.77
C VAL A 29 -14.16 32.26 -14.36
N GLY A 30 -15.39 31.81 -14.11
CA GLY A 30 -15.85 31.23 -12.84
C GLY A 30 -15.09 29.95 -12.44
N ASN A 31 -14.64 29.16 -13.42
CA ASN A 31 -13.81 27.98 -13.17
C ASN A 31 -12.37 28.36 -12.80
N ILE A 32 -11.89 29.53 -13.22
CA ILE A 32 -10.54 30.01 -12.91
C ILE A 32 -10.49 30.48 -11.45
N LEU A 33 -11.45 31.24 -10.97
CA LEU A 33 -11.54 31.67 -9.58
C LEU A 33 -11.69 30.46 -8.61
N GLY A 34 -12.56 29.51 -8.95
CA GLY A 34 -12.72 28.28 -8.19
C GLY A 34 -11.42 27.47 -8.12
N ARG A 35 -10.67 27.42 -9.25
CA ARG A 35 -9.38 26.72 -9.30
C ARG A 35 -8.29 27.41 -8.49
N ILE A 36 -8.25 28.75 -8.52
CA ILE A 36 -7.34 29.55 -7.69
C ILE A 36 -7.66 29.34 -6.21
N GLY A 37 -8.94 29.43 -5.82
CA GLY A 37 -9.37 29.16 -4.44
C GLY A 37 -9.00 27.74 -3.97
N PHE A 38 -9.23 26.74 -4.80
CA PHE A 38 -8.85 25.37 -4.51
C PHE A 38 -7.33 25.20 -4.33
N ILE A 39 -6.54 25.79 -5.23
CA ILE A 39 -5.07 25.76 -5.13
C ILE A 39 -4.59 26.48 -3.86
N ALA A 40 -5.18 27.65 -3.54
CA ALA A 40 -4.82 28.38 -2.32
C ALA A 40 -5.09 27.56 -1.05
N ILE A 41 -6.22 26.86 -0.99
CA ILE A 41 -6.55 25.93 0.09
C ILE A 41 -5.53 24.79 0.16
N LEU A 42 -5.22 24.15 -0.97
CA LEU A 42 -4.23 23.08 -1.02
C LEU A 42 -2.85 23.55 -0.53
N VAL A 43 -2.40 24.71 -0.99
CA VAL A 43 -1.11 25.31 -0.57
C VAL A 43 -1.15 25.59 0.94
N GLY A 44 -2.26 26.17 1.45
CA GLY A 44 -2.42 26.45 2.87
C GLY A 44 -2.31 25.18 3.73
N PHE A 45 -3.01 24.11 3.35
CA PHE A 45 -2.89 22.81 4.02
C PHE A 45 -1.48 22.22 3.87
N THR A 46 -0.87 22.31 2.69
CA THR A 46 0.49 21.82 2.47
C THR A 46 1.47 22.51 3.42
N VAL A 47 1.42 23.83 3.51
CA VAL A 47 2.27 24.61 4.42
C VAL A 47 2.03 24.20 5.87
N LEU A 48 0.76 24.07 6.29
CA LEU A 48 0.39 23.68 7.64
C LEU A 48 0.96 22.29 8.02
N PHE A 49 0.86 21.31 7.11
CA PHE A 49 1.34 19.96 7.37
C PHE A 49 2.85 19.80 7.20
N VAL A 50 3.50 20.60 6.36
CA VAL A 50 4.96 20.56 6.15
C VAL A 50 5.70 21.34 7.22
N TYR A 51 5.08 22.38 7.82
CA TYR A 51 5.71 23.24 8.83
C TYR A 51 6.36 22.47 10.00
N PRO A 52 5.69 21.48 10.64
CA PRO A 52 6.29 20.73 11.74
C PRO A 52 7.59 19.99 11.34
N PHE A 53 7.66 19.50 10.11
CA PHE A 53 8.86 18.82 9.60
C PHE A 53 10.01 19.81 9.37
N ILE A 54 9.71 20.97 8.79
CA ILE A 54 10.71 22.06 8.63
C ILE A 54 11.20 22.51 10.00
N TRP A 55 10.30 22.68 10.96
CA TRP A 55 10.65 23.05 12.32
C TRP A 55 11.53 21.99 12.99
N MET A 56 11.21 20.72 12.85
CA MET A 56 11.99 19.61 13.40
C MET A 56 13.43 19.57 12.83
N ILE A 57 13.58 19.76 11.51
CA ILE A 57 14.90 19.84 10.86
C ILE A 57 15.66 21.07 11.36
N SER A 58 15.00 22.22 11.46
CA SER A 58 15.60 23.43 12.01
C SER A 58 16.04 23.22 13.47
N ALA A 59 15.18 22.67 14.31
CA ALA A 59 15.44 22.42 15.72
C ALA A 59 16.63 21.45 15.93
N SER A 60 16.80 20.46 15.06
CA SER A 60 17.92 19.51 15.14
C SER A 60 19.29 20.16 14.91
N LEU A 61 19.31 21.33 14.27
CA LEU A 61 20.52 22.10 13.97
C LEU A 61 20.74 23.28 14.93
N LYS A 62 19.97 23.39 16.02
CA LYS A 62 20.09 24.45 17.01
C LYS A 62 20.83 23.99 18.26
N PRO A 63 21.45 24.95 19.01
CA PRO A 63 21.85 24.70 20.40
C PRO A 63 20.64 24.27 21.24
N GLY A 64 20.84 23.35 22.19
CA GLY A 64 19.76 22.80 23.01
C GLY A 64 18.93 23.86 23.76
N ALA A 65 19.56 24.96 24.20
CA ALA A 65 18.88 26.08 24.86
C ALA A 65 17.97 26.91 23.93
N GLU A 66 18.20 26.85 22.63
CA GLU A 66 17.50 27.68 21.64
C GLU A 66 16.48 26.91 20.79
N VAL A 67 16.30 25.64 21.06
CA VAL A 67 15.33 24.79 20.30
C VAL A 67 13.93 25.38 20.26
N PHE A 68 13.48 26.01 21.34
CA PHE A 68 12.15 26.59 21.50
C PHE A 68 12.08 28.12 21.38
N ASN A 69 13.14 28.80 20.87
CA ASN A 69 13.16 30.26 20.74
C ASN A 69 12.17 30.84 19.68
N GLY A 70 11.45 30.00 18.95
CA GLY A 70 10.47 30.41 17.91
C GLY A 70 11.11 30.80 16.57
N GLU A 71 12.41 30.94 16.47
CA GLU A 71 13.09 31.22 15.21
C GLU A 71 13.12 29.96 14.33
N LEU A 72 12.92 30.13 13.02
CA LEU A 72 12.93 28.99 12.11
C LEU A 72 14.34 28.70 11.55
N ILE A 73 15.20 29.71 11.52
CA ILE A 73 16.56 29.59 10.98
C ILE A 73 17.53 29.40 12.13
N PRO A 74 18.30 28.29 12.19
CA PRO A 74 19.26 28.05 13.27
C PRO A 74 20.43 29.04 13.19
N ASN A 75 20.79 29.66 14.30
CA ASN A 75 21.95 30.55 14.41
C ASN A 75 22.53 30.49 15.82
N PRO A 76 23.73 29.86 16.02
CA PRO A 76 24.55 29.17 15.00
C PRO A 76 23.96 27.83 14.53
N VAL A 77 24.41 27.34 13.39
CA VAL A 77 24.10 26.01 12.91
C VAL A 77 24.99 24.99 13.61
N MET A 78 24.38 24.08 14.37
CA MET A 78 25.04 23.03 15.15
C MET A 78 24.98 21.69 14.46
N THR A 79 25.94 21.38 13.60
CA THR A 79 26.02 20.07 12.92
C THR A 79 26.58 18.98 13.84
N GLU A 80 27.26 19.39 14.91
CA GLU A 80 27.85 18.51 15.91
C GLU A 80 26.81 17.71 16.71
N ASN A 81 25.57 18.16 16.76
CA ASN A 81 24.45 17.43 17.38
C ASN A 81 24.30 15.99 16.85
N TYR A 82 24.57 15.77 15.56
CA TYR A 82 24.44 14.45 14.95
C TYR A 82 25.54 13.46 15.37
N PRO A 83 26.86 13.75 15.19
CA PRO A 83 27.88 12.84 15.67
C PRO A 83 27.87 12.69 17.20
N GLU A 84 27.51 13.72 17.96
CA GLU A 84 27.34 13.64 19.40
C GLU A 84 26.22 12.64 19.80
N LEU A 85 25.07 12.68 19.11
CA LEU A 85 23.99 11.72 19.34
C LEU A 85 24.47 10.28 19.18
N PHE A 86 25.23 9.97 18.13
CA PHE A 86 25.75 8.62 17.88
C PHE A 86 26.84 8.20 18.87
N ASN A 87 27.62 9.16 19.39
CA ASN A 87 28.68 8.90 20.36
C ASN A 87 28.15 8.74 21.79
N LEU A 88 27.13 9.52 22.17
CA LEU A 88 26.60 9.54 23.55
C LEU A 88 25.46 8.51 23.74
N THR A 89 24.87 8.01 22.67
CA THR A 89 23.72 7.07 22.75
C THR A 89 23.97 5.83 21.92
N ARG A 90 23.13 4.81 22.15
CA ARG A 90 23.13 3.59 21.34
C ARG A 90 22.22 3.74 20.10
N MET A 91 22.19 4.95 19.51
CA MET A 91 21.28 5.27 18.40
C MET A 91 21.45 4.33 17.19
N ALA A 92 22.69 3.97 16.89
CA ALA A 92 22.99 3.03 15.80
C ALA A 92 22.35 1.65 16.06
N ASP A 93 22.52 1.10 17.29
CA ASP A 93 21.94 -0.18 17.68
C ASP A 93 20.41 -0.14 17.62
N TRP A 94 19.81 0.92 18.15
CA TRP A 94 18.34 1.08 18.12
C TRP A 94 17.80 1.18 16.71
N THR A 95 18.47 1.95 15.83
CA THR A 95 18.09 2.10 14.43
C THR A 95 18.18 0.75 13.69
N ILE A 96 19.27 0.01 13.90
CA ILE A 96 19.45 -1.32 13.29
C ILE A 96 18.37 -2.27 13.80
N ASN A 97 18.13 -2.32 15.11
CA ASN A 97 17.13 -3.20 15.71
C ASN A 97 15.72 -2.90 15.19
N SER A 98 15.33 -1.63 15.20
CA SER A 98 14.02 -1.23 14.67
C SER A 98 13.88 -1.55 13.18
N THR A 99 14.92 -1.28 12.40
CA THR A 99 14.89 -1.51 10.95
C THR A 99 14.73 -2.99 10.61
N TYR A 100 15.55 -3.88 11.20
CA TYR A 100 15.44 -5.30 10.86
C TYR A 100 14.14 -5.91 11.38
N VAL A 101 13.68 -5.54 12.58
CA VAL A 101 12.40 -6.02 13.13
C VAL A 101 11.24 -5.59 12.24
N SER A 102 11.19 -4.32 11.86
CA SER A 102 10.13 -3.78 11.00
C SER A 102 10.11 -4.47 9.62
N ILE A 103 11.28 -4.62 8.99
CA ILE A 103 11.37 -5.31 7.69
C ILE A 103 10.92 -6.76 7.84
N LEU A 104 11.38 -7.47 8.86
CA LEU A 104 11.05 -8.87 9.07
C LEU A 104 9.55 -9.04 9.34
N ALA A 105 8.96 -8.17 10.17
CA ALA A 105 7.53 -8.14 10.46
C ALA A 105 6.70 -7.87 9.19
N ALA A 106 7.06 -6.85 8.41
CA ALA A 106 6.35 -6.50 7.19
C ALA A 106 6.43 -7.62 6.13
N VAL A 107 7.60 -8.22 5.95
CA VAL A 107 7.79 -9.32 5.00
C VAL A 107 7.00 -10.56 5.44
N THR A 108 7.08 -10.94 6.71
CA THR A 108 6.39 -12.13 7.22
C THR A 108 4.87 -11.99 7.12
N VAL A 109 4.30 -10.84 7.54
CA VAL A 109 2.85 -10.62 7.46
C VAL A 109 2.36 -10.53 6.02
N THR A 110 3.13 -9.92 5.14
CA THR A 110 2.75 -9.79 3.72
C THR A 110 2.72 -11.14 3.03
N ILE A 111 3.77 -11.96 3.20
CA ILE A 111 3.87 -13.28 2.58
C ILE A 111 2.83 -14.23 3.14
N SER A 112 2.70 -14.31 4.47
CA SER A 112 1.74 -15.20 5.12
C SER A 112 0.29 -14.83 4.80
N SER A 113 -0.04 -13.53 4.84
CA SER A 113 -1.38 -13.05 4.47
C SER A 113 -1.69 -13.26 2.99
N ALA A 114 -0.71 -13.07 2.09
CA ALA A 114 -0.88 -13.33 0.67
C ALA A 114 -1.12 -14.81 0.38
N LEU A 115 -0.41 -15.71 1.06
CA LEU A 115 -0.60 -17.15 0.91
C LEU A 115 -2.01 -17.58 1.32
N VAL A 116 -2.45 -17.14 2.50
CA VAL A 116 -3.79 -17.44 3.04
C VAL A 116 -4.88 -16.79 2.18
N ALA A 117 -4.69 -15.54 1.77
CA ALA A 117 -5.63 -14.83 0.90
C ALA A 117 -5.79 -15.52 -0.47
N PHE A 118 -4.68 -15.98 -1.06
CA PHE A 118 -4.71 -16.73 -2.30
C PHE A 118 -5.49 -18.05 -2.13
N ALA A 119 -5.26 -18.77 -1.01
CA ALA A 119 -6.01 -19.98 -0.71
C ALA A 119 -7.52 -19.71 -0.65
N PHE A 120 -7.95 -18.66 0.03
CA PHE A 120 -9.36 -18.26 0.10
C PHE A 120 -9.92 -17.69 -1.21
N ALA A 121 -9.11 -17.18 -2.11
CA ALA A 121 -9.56 -16.66 -3.40
C ALA A 121 -9.66 -17.78 -4.45
N TYR A 122 -8.63 -18.62 -4.54
CA TYR A 122 -8.44 -19.57 -5.63
C TYR A 122 -9.09 -20.92 -5.37
N PHE A 123 -8.87 -21.51 -4.19
CA PHE A 123 -9.36 -22.88 -3.91
C PHE A 123 -10.84 -22.91 -3.57
N ARG A 124 -11.49 -24.01 -3.96
CA ARG A 124 -12.85 -24.37 -3.55
C ARG A 124 -12.76 -25.54 -2.57
N PHE A 125 -13.05 -25.28 -1.31
CA PHE A 125 -13.08 -26.28 -0.25
C PHE A 125 -14.32 -26.13 0.62
N PRO A 126 -14.77 -27.19 1.32
CA PRO A 126 -15.93 -27.13 2.18
C PRO A 126 -15.69 -26.10 3.30
N TYR A 127 -16.75 -25.46 3.76
CA TYR A 127 -16.74 -24.47 4.84
C TYR A 127 -15.88 -23.22 4.58
N ARG A 128 -15.41 -22.97 3.32
CA ARG A 128 -14.61 -21.78 2.97
C ARG A 128 -15.22 -20.48 3.47
N GLY A 129 -16.54 -20.32 3.32
CA GLY A 129 -17.25 -19.11 3.74
C GLY A 129 -17.24 -18.94 5.25
N GLN A 130 -17.49 -20.00 6.00
CA GLN A 130 -17.49 -20.00 7.46
C GLN A 130 -16.08 -19.72 8.01
N LEU A 131 -15.06 -20.39 7.48
CA LEU A 131 -13.67 -20.14 7.88
C LEU A 131 -13.24 -18.70 7.58
N PHE A 132 -13.64 -18.14 6.45
CA PHE A 132 -13.38 -16.74 6.14
C PHE A 132 -14.15 -15.80 7.07
N ALA A 133 -15.39 -16.13 7.44
CA ALA A 133 -16.15 -15.37 8.43
C ALA A 133 -15.47 -15.39 9.82
N VAL A 134 -14.85 -16.50 10.23
CA VAL A 134 -14.04 -16.58 11.47
C VAL A 134 -12.82 -15.66 11.38
N VAL A 135 -12.13 -15.65 10.23
CA VAL A 135 -11.02 -14.70 9.99
C VAL A 135 -11.49 -13.27 10.15
N LEU A 136 -12.64 -12.89 9.57
CA LEU A 136 -13.19 -11.54 9.73
C LEU A 136 -13.63 -11.25 11.16
N ALA A 137 -14.25 -12.22 11.83
CA ALA A 137 -14.68 -12.07 13.22
C ALA A 137 -13.48 -11.84 14.17
N SER A 138 -12.32 -12.42 13.89
CA SER A 138 -11.12 -12.19 14.69
C SER A 138 -10.63 -10.73 14.67
N MET A 139 -10.96 -9.95 13.63
CA MET A 139 -10.68 -8.50 13.59
C MET A 139 -11.50 -7.70 14.62
N MET A 140 -12.61 -8.27 15.11
CA MET A 140 -13.44 -7.62 16.13
C MET A 140 -12.85 -7.73 17.54
N LEU A 141 -11.85 -8.59 17.72
CA LEU A 141 -11.18 -8.74 19.01
C LEU A 141 -10.24 -7.55 19.24
N PRO A 142 -10.46 -6.74 20.30
CA PRO A 142 -9.55 -5.65 20.63
C PRO A 142 -8.16 -6.19 20.99
N GLY A 143 -7.10 -5.54 20.46
CA GLY A 143 -5.72 -5.92 20.77
C GLY A 143 -5.41 -5.94 22.28
N ALA A 144 -6.04 -5.06 23.05
CA ALA A 144 -5.91 -5.02 24.51
C ALA A 144 -6.34 -6.32 25.20
N VAL A 145 -7.34 -7.03 24.65
CA VAL A 145 -7.82 -8.31 25.20
C VAL A 145 -6.84 -9.45 24.90
N THR A 146 -6.21 -9.41 23.73
CA THR A 146 -5.29 -10.45 23.27
C THR A 146 -3.87 -10.27 23.79
N MET A 147 -3.53 -9.08 24.31
CA MET A 147 -2.17 -8.72 24.75
C MET A 147 -1.66 -9.66 25.85
N ILE A 148 -2.44 -9.86 26.93
CA ILE A 148 -2.03 -10.72 28.05
C ILE A 148 -1.87 -12.18 27.62
N PRO A 149 -2.86 -12.82 26.94
CA PRO A 149 -2.69 -14.19 26.43
C PRO A 149 -1.49 -14.35 25.51
N THR A 150 -1.25 -13.37 24.61
CA THR A 150 -0.10 -13.40 23.70
C THR A 150 1.23 -13.31 24.47
N PHE A 151 1.32 -12.44 25.48
CA PHE A 151 2.50 -12.34 26.34
C PHE A 151 2.77 -13.67 27.06
N LEU A 152 1.75 -14.30 27.63
CA LEU A 152 1.91 -15.59 28.34
C LEU A 152 2.38 -16.72 27.40
N ILE A 153 1.97 -16.70 26.13
CA ILE A 153 2.47 -17.65 25.12
C ILE A 153 3.97 -17.44 24.89
N TRP A 154 4.40 -16.20 24.67
CA TRP A 154 5.81 -15.89 24.43
C TRP A 154 6.67 -16.15 25.67
N ASP A 155 6.13 -15.89 26.85
CA ASP A 155 6.80 -16.18 28.12
C ASP A 155 6.97 -17.69 28.33
N GLY A 156 5.92 -18.47 28.11
CA GLY A 156 5.96 -19.94 28.17
C GLY A 156 6.94 -20.54 27.15
N LEU A 157 7.20 -19.88 26.02
CA LEU A 157 8.21 -20.29 25.04
C LEU A 157 9.64 -19.79 25.40
N GLY A 158 9.80 -18.97 26.43
CA GLY A 158 11.07 -18.39 26.83
C GLY A 158 11.60 -17.31 25.88
N TRP A 159 10.72 -16.69 25.07
CA TRP A 159 11.10 -15.69 24.07
C TRP A 159 10.84 -14.25 24.52
N THR A 160 10.35 -14.03 25.72
CA THR A 160 10.32 -12.71 26.36
C THR A 160 11.73 -12.13 26.44
N ASN A 161 11.86 -10.81 26.31
CA ASN A 161 13.14 -10.08 26.20
C ASN A 161 13.99 -10.38 24.95
N THR A 162 13.37 -10.94 23.91
CA THR A 162 13.98 -11.09 22.59
C THR A 162 13.18 -10.31 21.56
N HIS A 163 13.72 -10.16 20.34
CA HIS A 163 12.98 -9.50 19.24
C HIS A 163 11.99 -10.45 18.52
N VAL A 164 11.99 -11.75 18.87
CA VAL A 164 11.15 -12.76 18.22
C VAL A 164 9.66 -12.45 18.30
N PRO A 165 9.09 -12.09 19.46
CA PRO A 165 7.67 -11.78 19.58
C PRO A 165 7.19 -10.65 18.67
N LEU A 166 8.07 -9.70 18.34
CA LEU A 166 7.75 -8.52 17.55
C LEU A 166 7.45 -8.85 16.07
N TRP A 167 7.97 -9.95 15.54
CA TRP A 167 7.76 -10.31 14.14
C TRP A 167 7.16 -11.72 13.96
N ALA A 168 7.43 -12.66 14.86
CA ALA A 168 7.04 -14.07 14.67
C ALA A 168 5.53 -14.28 14.71
N GLY A 169 4.78 -13.46 15.45
CA GLY A 169 3.32 -13.46 15.42
C GLY A 169 2.74 -13.24 14.02
N ASN A 170 3.43 -12.47 13.20
CA ASN A 170 3.04 -12.16 11.84
C ASN A 170 3.14 -13.33 10.85
N LEU A 171 3.81 -14.43 11.23
CA LEU A 171 3.81 -15.68 10.47
C LEU A 171 2.42 -16.29 10.36
N PHE A 172 1.53 -15.98 11.29
CA PHE A 172 0.14 -16.46 11.29
C PHE A 172 -0.79 -15.57 10.46
N ALA A 173 -0.25 -14.63 9.72
CA ALA A 173 -0.96 -13.65 8.89
C ALA A 173 -1.81 -12.65 9.71
N SER A 174 -2.26 -11.58 9.05
CA SER A 174 -3.20 -10.62 9.62
C SER A 174 -4.57 -10.74 8.95
N PRO A 175 -5.65 -10.84 9.69
CA PRO A 175 -7.00 -10.94 9.14
C PRO A 175 -7.35 -9.80 8.19
N PHE A 176 -6.91 -8.58 8.50
CA PHE A 176 -7.13 -7.42 7.65
C PHE A 176 -6.42 -7.56 6.31
N TYR A 177 -5.14 -7.96 6.32
CA TYR A 177 -4.37 -8.13 5.07
C TYR A 177 -4.83 -9.36 4.28
N ILE A 178 -5.30 -10.42 4.94
CA ILE A 178 -5.97 -11.55 4.27
C ILE A 178 -7.20 -11.05 3.51
N PHE A 179 -8.05 -10.27 4.16
CA PHE A 179 -9.26 -9.72 3.55
C PHE A 179 -8.90 -8.85 2.35
N LEU A 180 -7.99 -7.88 2.54
CA LEU A 180 -7.57 -6.94 1.50
C LEU A 180 -7.01 -7.68 0.28
N LEU A 181 -6.01 -8.53 0.48
CA LEU A 181 -5.35 -9.25 -0.62
C LEU A 181 -6.30 -10.23 -1.32
N ARG A 182 -7.23 -10.86 -0.57
CA ARG A 182 -8.26 -11.72 -1.18
C ARG A 182 -9.12 -10.96 -2.18
N GLN A 183 -9.49 -9.70 -1.91
CA GLN A 183 -10.27 -8.90 -2.87
C GLN A 183 -9.50 -8.68 -4.18
N PHE A 184 -8.20 -8.42 -4.09
CA PHE A 184 -7.35 -8.29 -5.27
C PHE A 184 -7.22 -9.62 -6.02
N PHE A 185 -7.00 -10.73 -5.35
CA PHE A 185 -6.89 -12.05 -5.99
C PHE A 185 -8.21 -12.50 -6.65
N LEU A 186 -9.36 -12.15 -6.10
CA LEU A 186 -10.67 -12.42 -6.70
C LEU A 186 -10.89 -11.66 -8.01
N GLY A 187 -10.21 -10.52 -8.19
CA GLY A 187 -10.26 -9.73 -9.43
C GLY A 187 -9.37 -10.27 -10.55
N LEU A 188 -8.54 -11.28 -10.29
CA LEU A 188 -7.66 -11.84 -11.31
C LEU A 188 -8.46 -12.79 -12.24
N PRO A 189 -8.25 -12.70 -13.59
CA PRO A 189 -8.84 -13.61 -14.55
C PRO A 189 -8.42 -15.07 -14.28
N ARG A 190 -9.39 -15.98 -14.28
CA ARG A 190 -9.11 -17.41 -14.01
C ARG A 190 -8.34 -18.08 -15.14
N GLU A 191 -8.49 -17.58 -16.35
CA GLU A 191 -7.83 -18.06 -17.56
C GLU A 191 -6.30 -18.07 -17.43
N LEU A 192 -5.74 -17.12 -16.68
CA LEU A 192 -4.30 -17.07 -16.41
C LEU A 192 -3.81 -18.25 -15.55
N PHE A 193 -4.63 -18.66 -14.59
CA PHE A 193 -4.33 -19.80 -13.72
C PHE A 193 -4.56 -21.13 -14.45
N ASP A 194 -5.56 -21.20 -15.33
CA ASP A 194 -5.85 -22.38 -16.15
C ASP A 194 -4.73 -22.58 -17.18
N ALA A 195 -4.26 -21.52 -17.84
CA ALA A 195 -3.08 -21.58 -18.72
C ALA A 195 -1.84 -22.07 -17.99
N ALA A 196 -1.52 -21.47 -16.82
CA ALA A 196 -0.38 -21.89 -16.01
C ALA A 196 -0.48 -23.37 -15.57
N ARG A 197 -1.69 -23.89 -15.36
CA ARG A 197 -1.94 -25.29 -15.02
C ARG A 197 -1.66 -26.22 -16.24
N VAL A 198 -2.06 -25.80 -17.43
CA VAL A 198 -1.75 -26.52 -18.66
C VAL A 198 -0.25 -26.58 -18.90
N ASP A 199 0.48 -25.53 -18.54
CA ASP A 199 1.95 -25.46 -18.57
C ASP A 199 2.61 -26.28 -17.44
N GLY A 200 1.85 -27.02 -16.63
CA GLY A 200 2.35 -27.89 -15.57
C GLY A 200 2.76 -27.16 -14.28
N ALA A 201 2.33 -25.89 -14.08
CA ALA A 201 2.63 -25.18 -12.85
C ALA A 201 1.83 -25.77 -11.67
N ASN A 202 2.53 -26.06 -10.58
CA ASN A 202 1.90 -26.40 -9.30
C ASN A 202 1.31 -25.13 -8.63
N TYR A 203 0.49 -25.31 -7.59
CA TYR A 203 -0.20 -24.20 -6.93
C TYR A 203 0.73 -23.15 -6.35
N LEU A 204 1.86 -23.54 -5.77
CA LEU A 204 2.85 -22.63 -5.22
C LEU A 204 3.52 -21.81 -6.32
N ARG A 205 3.81 -22.44 -7.47
CA ARG A 205 4.34 -21.75 -8.65
C ARG A 205 3.34 -20.79 -9.23
N MET A 206 2.05 -21.14 -9.31
CA MET A 206 0.98 -20.23 -9.75
C MET A 206 0.86 -19.03 -8.80
N TRP A 207 0.93 -19.26 -7.49
CA TRP A 207 0.92 -18.19 -6.51
C TRP A 207 2.10 -17.24 -6.69
N TRP A 208 3.33 -17.79 -6.78
CA TRP A 208 4.56 -16.99 -6.89
C TRP A 208 4.72 -16.29 -8.22
N SER A 209 4.45 -16.99 -9.36
CA SER A 209 4.77 -16.50 -10.70
C SER A 209 3.60 -15.79 -11.39
N VAL A 210 2.36 -15.98 -10.93
CA VAL A 210 1.17 -15.38 -11.54
C VAL A 210 0.49 -14.43 -10.56
N ALA A 211 0.06 -14.93 -9.38
CA ALA A 211 -0.75 -14.16 -8.47
C ALA A 211 0.02 -12.97 -7.86
N LEU A 212 1.20 -13.19 -7.29
CA LEU A 212 1.99 -12.12 -6.66
C LEU A 212 2.40 -11.00 -7.63
N PRO A 213 2.95 -11.29 -8.84
CA PRO A 213 3.33 -10.23 -9.77
C PRO A 213 2.14 -9.38 -10.25
N LEU A 214 0.99 -9.99 -10.46
CA LEU A 214 -0.23 -9.29 -10.90
C LEU A 214 -0.84 -8.42 -9.78
N THR A 215 -0.58 -8.74 -8.51
CA THR A 215 -1.08 -7.99 -7.36
C THR A 215 0.01 -7.19 -6.64
N ARG A 216 1.15 -6.97 -7.27
CA ARG A 216 2.30 -6.28 -6.66
C ARG A 216 1.95 -4.93 -6.02
N ALA A 217 1.04 -4.16 -6.63
CA ALA A 217 0.61 -2.89 -6.06
C ALA A 217 -0.06 -3.08 -4.68
N ALA A 218 -0.94 -4.07 -4.54
CA ALA A 218 -1.57 -4.40 -3.27
C ALA A 218 -0.57 -4.94 -2.24
N LEU A 219 0.40 -5.74 -2.67
CA LEU A 219 1.46 -6.25 -1.79
C LEU A 219 2.36 -5.12 -1.26
N ILE A 220 2.70 -4.13 -2.10
CA ILE A 220 3.46 -2.95 -1.67
C ILE A 220 2.66 -2.16 -0.64
N VAL A 221 1.36 -1.94 -0.87
CA VAL A 221 0.48 -1.25 0.09
C VAL A 221 0.47 -2.00 1.43
N VAL A 222 0.25 -3.32 1.41
CA VAL A 222 0.27 -4.14 2.65
C VAL A 222 1.61 -4.05 3.35
N GLY A 223 2.72 -4.25 2.63
CA GLY A 223 4.07 -4.17 3.20
C GLY A 223 4.39 -2.79 3.78
N THR A 224 3.96 -1.71 3.12
CA THR A 224 4.17 -0.35 3.61
C THR A 224 3.30 -0.03 4.83
N CYS A 225 2.04 -0.47 4.84
CA CYS A 225 1.16 -0.28 5.99
C CYS A 225 1.58 -1.10 7.21
N ALA A 226 2.23 -2.25 7.00
CA ALA A 226 2.71 -3.10 8.08
C ALA A 226 4.00 -2.58 8.76
N LEU A 227 4.74 -1.66 8.15
CA LEU A 227 5.98 -1.10 8.72
C LEU A 227 5.77 -0.27 10.00
N PRO A 228 4.74 0.58 10.13
CA PRO A 228 4.55 1.47 11.28
C PRO A 228 3.78 0.84 12.45
N GLU A 229 3.45 -0.43 12.43
CA GLU A 229 2.68 -1.10 13.50
C GLU A 229 3.52 -1.48 14.74
N TRP A 230 4.81 -1.04 14.82
CA TRP A 230 5.80 -1.41 15.87
C TRP A 230 6.38 -0.23 16.63
#